data_a913533ff5bb39e814b91bf23149913b
#
_entry.id   a913533ff5bb39e814b91bf23149913b
#
_cell.length_a   1.000
_cell.length_b   1.000
_cell.length_c   1.000
_cell.angle_alpha   90.00
_cell.angle_beta   90.00
_cell.angle_gamma   90.00
#
_symmetry.space_group_name_H-M   'P 1'
#
loop_
_entity.id
_entity.type
_entity.pdbx_description
1 polymer ?
#
loop_
_entity_poly.entity_id
_entity_poly.type
_entity_poly.pdbx_seq_one_letter_code
_entity_poly.pdbx_strand_id
1 'polypeptide(L)'
;LHNLYFDPAYARDDYRQIASDIAASVRPGDAVILNAPNQWEVFTYYYPDQDVYPAPYHPDLAGADDFLAPLAGRYRRLFLLYWGDAESDPQRFIETWLAHNAYKTGDRWYGRVRLATYEAAPLPEEPAVALDAHFGDAIRLNGYALVGGRFAPGDVLPVTLFWEARTTVAERYKVTVQLLDGAGQLAAQRDTEPGDGLWLTDTWWPGQVVTDRYGISLPDDLPPGRYTLVAAMYRVGGCERLPVTCADEPAGDYVSLGQVEVVPSQ
;
A
#
# COMPACT_ATOMS: atom_id res chain seq x y z
N LEU A 1 38.77 5.76 -1.59
CA LEU A 1 38.03 5.80 -2.87
C LEU A 1 37.08 4.60 -3.03
N HIS A 2 37.51 3.36 -2.64
CA HIS A 2 36.67 2.15 -2.79
C HIS A 2 35.38 2.24 -1.98
N ASN A 3 35.42 2.71 -0.74
CA ASN A 3 34.24 2.86 0.12
C ASN A 3 33.23 3.91 -0.38
N LEU A 4 33.69 4.93 -1.11
CA LEU A 4 32.84 5.99 -1.67
C LEU A 4 31.92 5.50 -2.81
N TYR A 5 32.28 4.38 -3.49
CA TYR A 5 31.56 3.86 -4.65
C TYR A 5 30.76 2.58 -4.36
N PHE A 6 31.09 1.85 -3.30
CA PHE A 6 30.55 0.51 -3.04
C PHE A 6 29.92 0.36 -1.65
N ASP A 7 30.04 1.35 -0.76
CA ASP A 7 29.40 1.33 0.55
C ASP A 7 28.00 1.95 0.43
N PRO A 8 26.91 1.21 0.75
CA PRO A 8 25.55 1.71 0.73
C PRO A 8 25.35 2.98 1.57
N ALA A 9 26.16 3.20 2.62
CA ALA A 9 26.13 4.41 3.44
C ALA A 9 26.51 5.69 2.67
N TYR A 10 27.18 5.56 1.52
CA TYR A 10 27.54 6.66 0.61
C TYR A 10 26.75 6.62 -0.70
N ALA A 11 25.71 5.77 -0.80
CA ALA A 11 24.82 5.76 -1.96
C ALA A 11 24.18 7.15 -2.08
N ARG A 12 24.40 7.80 -3.22
CA ARG A 12 23.77 9.09 -3.53
C ARG A 12 22.32 8.86 -3.90
N ASP A 13 21.50 9.86 -3.61
CA ASP A 13 20.10 9.91 -4.05
C ASP A 13 20.07 9.83 -5.58
N ASP A 14 19.49 8.75 -6.12
CA ASP A 14 19.54 8.47 -7.57
C ASP A 14 18.28 8.92 -8.28
N TYR A 15 18.12 10.24 -8.40
CA TYR A 15 17.00 10.85 -9.13
C TYR A 15 16.94 10.46 -10.60
N ARG A 16 18.10 10.14 -11.22
CA ARG A 16 18.14 9.68 -12.60
C ARG A 16 17.47 8.32 -12.75
N GLN A 17 17.81 7.38 -11.85
CA GLN A 17 17.20 6.04 -11.88
C GLN A 17 15.71 6.11 -11.55
N ILE A 18 15.32 6.93 -10.56
CA ILE A 18 13.90 7.15 -10.23
C ILE A 18 13.15 7.68 -11.45
N ALA A 19 13.66 8.71 -12.11
CA ALA A 19 13.04 9.28 -13.31
C ALA A 19 12.93 8.26 -14.44
N SER A 20 13.96 7.42 -14.64
CA SER A 20 13.94 6.34 -15.62
C SER A 20 12.90 5.27 -15.30
N ASP A 21 12.80 4.85 -14.04
CA ASP A 21 11.84 3.81 -13.61
C ASP A 21 10.40 4.32 -13.73
N ILE A 22 10.15 5.59 -13.37
CA ILE A 22 8.83 6.22 -13.57
C ILE A 22 8.53 6.30 -15.08
N ALA A 23 9.44 6.83 -15.90
CA ALA A 23 9.24 6.98 -17.34
C ALA A 23 8.97 5.65 -18.05
N ALA A 24 9.57 4.55 -17.55
CA ALA A 24 9.34 3.21 -18.09
C ALA A 24 7.94 2.63 -17.77
N SER A 25 7.26 3.15 -16.73
CA SER A 25 6.00 2.61 -16.22
C SER A 25 4.84 3.60 -16.25
N VAL A 26 5.11 4.91 -16.44
CA VAL A 26 4.08 5.96 -16.45
C VAL A 26 3.08 5.77 -17.58
N ARG A 27 1.81 6.05 -17.29
CA ARG A 27 0.68 5.96 -18.23
C ARG A 27 -0.10 7.29 -18.22
N PRO A 28 -0.87 7.61 -19.26
CA PRO A 28 -1.80 8.73 -19.20
C PRO A 28 -2.72 8.63 -17.99
N GLY A 29 -2.83 9.69 -17.21
CA GLY A 29 -3.59 9.70 -15.95
C GLY A 29 -2.77 9.37 -14.71
N ASP A 30 -1.44 9.32 -14.81
CA ASP A 30 -0.53 9.24 -13.67
C ASP A 30 0.04 10.62 -13.32
N ALA A 31 0.46 10.81 -12.07
CA ALA A 31 1.14 12.00 -11.61
C ALA A 31 2.27 11.69 -10.65
N VAL A 32 3.25 12.58 -10.56
CA VAL A 32 4.36 12.50 -9.61
C VAL A 32 4.20 13.58 -8.55
N ILE A 33 4.31 13.20 -7.30
CA ILE A 33 4.29 14.10 -6.14
C ILE A 33 5.68 14.11 -5.51
N LEU A 34 6.21 15.31 -5.28
CA LEU A 34 7.45 15.51 -4.54
C LEU A 34 7.08 15.95 -3.12
N ASN A 35 7.32 15.11 -2.11
CA ASN A 35 6.95 15.48 -0.74
C ASN A 35 7.72 16.68 -0.19
N ALA A 36 8.91 16.96 -0.72
CA ALA A 36 9.68 18.15 -0.40
C ALA A 36 9.83 19.02 -1.66
N PRO A 37 9.37 20.29 -1.64
CA PRO A 37 9.37 21.14 -2.84
C PRO A 37 10.78 21.44 -3.37
N ASN A 38 11.81 21.36 -2.55
CA ASN A 38 13.20 21.53 -2.97
C ASN A 38 13.75 20.36 -3.84
N GLN A 39 12.99 19.26 -4.00
CA GLN A 39 13.31 18.20 -4.95
C GLN A 39 13.04 18.60 -6.42
N TRP A 40 12.26 19.68 -6.62
CA TRP A 40 11.76 20.09 -7.93
C TRP A 40 12.86 20.23 -8.99
N GLU A 41 13.86 21.05 -8.72
CA GLU A 41 14.91 21.35 -9.71
C GLU A 41 15.71 20.11 -10.11
N VAL A 42 16.08 19.27 -9.13
CA VAL A 42 16.87 18.06 -9.40
C VAL A 42 16.02 16.98 -10.09
N PHE A 43 14.77 16.81 -9.69
CA PHE A 43 13.92 15.77 -10.27
C PHE A 43 13.50 16.13 -11.71
N THR A 44 13.00 17.35 -11.94
CA THR A 44 12.52 17.80 -13.26
C THR A 44 13.64 17.94 -14.29
N TYR A 45 14.90 18.04 -13.85
CA TYR A 45 16.05 17.95 -14.77
C TYR A 45 16.13 16.58 -15.47
N TYR A 46 15.78 15.50 -14.78
CA TYR A 46 15.77 14.14 -15.33
C TYR A 46 14.40 13.69 -15.84
N TYR A 47 13.33 14.31 -15.34
CA TYR A 47 11.94 14.00 -15.69
C TYR A 47 11.18 15.29 -16.06
N PRO A 48 11.27 15.75 -17.32
CA PRO A 48 10.72 17.03 -17.75
C PRO A 48 9.22 16.97 -18.09
N ASP A 49 8.45 16.09 -17.46
CA ASP A 49 7.01 15.97 -17.65
C ASP A 49 6.23 17.08 -16.91
N GLN A 50 4.96 17.29 -17.31
CA GLN A 50 4.14 18.36 -16.76
C GLN A 50 3.33 17.92 -15.51
N ASP A 51 3.09 16.62 -15.34
CA ASP A 51 2.30 16.09 -14.22
C ASP A 51 3.17 15.79 -12.98
N VAL A 52 3.99 16.78 -12.59
CA VAL A 52 4.84 16.76 -11.40
C VAL A 52 4.36 17.85 -10.43
N TYR A 53 4.13 17.50 -9.19
CA TYR A 53 3.53 18.39 -8.19
C TYR A 53 4.37 18.43 -6.90
N PRO A 54 5.02 19.55 -6.58
CA PRO A 54 5.69 19.70 -5.29
C PRO A 54 4.66 19.93 -4.19
N ALA A 55 4.73 19.13 -3.14
CA ALA A 55 3.88 19.30 -1.97
C ALA A 55 4.23 20.59 -1.19
N PRO A 56 3.27 21.16 -0.44
CA PRO A 56 3.57 22.29 0.42
C PRO A 56 4.57 21.88 1.51
N TYR A 57 5.39 22.84 1.92
CA TYR A 57 6.36 22.67 3.00
C TYR A 57 5.65 22.77 4.34
N HIS A 58 5.90 21.86 5.27
CA HIS A 58 5.23 21.77 6.57
C HIS A 58 3.69 21.78 6.46
N PRO A 59 3.07 20.87 5.69
CA PRO A 59 1.62 20.81 5.67
C PRO A 59 1.08 20.44 7.04
N ASP A 60 -0.13 20.87 7.32
CA ASP A 60 -1.01 20.28 8.33
C ASP A 60 -2.02 19.34 7.63
N LEU A 61 -2.95 18.76 8.36
CA LEU A 61 -3.98 17.88 7.78
C LEU A 61 -4.82 18.58 6.71
N ALA A 62 -5.20 19.83 6.94
CA ALA A 62 -5.99 20.59 5.97
C ALA A 62 -5.18 20.91 4.71
N GLY A 63 -3.93 21.35 4.87
CA GLY A 63 -3.03 21.60 3.75
C GLY A 63 -2.68 20.35 2.96
N ALA A 64 -2.57 19.20 3.60
CA ALA A 64 -2.41 17.93 2.90
C ALA A 64 -3.66 17.56 2.09
N ASP A 65 -4.86 17.74 2.66
CA ASP A 65 -6.12 17.49 1.97
C ASP A 65 -6.33 18.44 0.78
N ASP A 66 -6.17 19.74 0.98
CA ASP A 66 -6.29 20.75 -0.08
C ASP A 66 -5.35 20.50 -1.25
N PHE A 67 -4.16 19.95 -0.99
CA PHE A 67 -3.19 19.61 -2.02
C PHE A 67 -3.48 18.27 -2.71
N LEU A 68 -3.77 17.22 -1.94
CA LEU A 68 -3.84 15.84 -2.45
C LEU A 68 -5.21 15.45 -3.01
N ALA A 69 -6.33 15.96 -2.43
CA ALA A 69 -7.66 15.56 -2.86
C ALA A 69 -7.93 15.90 -4.34
N PRO A 70 -7.56 17.09 -4.87
CA PRO A 70 -7.70 17.39 -6.29
C PRO A 70 -6.85 16.47 -7.18
N LEU A 71 -5.66 16.08 -6.72
CA LEU A 71 -4.77 15.17 -7.47
C LEU A 71 -5.34 13.75 -7.51
N ALA A 72 -5.78 13.21 -6.39
CA ALA A 72 -6.41 11.90 -6.32
C ALA A 72 -7.74 11.84 -7.09
N GLY A 73 -8.46 12.95 -7.20
CA GLY A 73 -9.67 13.07 -8.03
C GLY A 73 -9.40 13.16 -9.53
N ARG A 74 -8.19 13.56 -9.94
CA ARG A 74 -7.80 13.76 -11.33
C ARG A 74 -6.98 12.62 -11.90
N TYR A 75 -6.07 12.05 -11.09
CA TYR A 75 -5.11 11.06 -11.51
C TYR A 75 -5.45 9.69 -10.92
N ARG A 76 -5.25 8.65 -11.73
CA ARG A 76 -5.48 7.28 -11.32
C ARG A 76 -4.34 6.75 -10.44
N ARG A 77 -3.08 7.04 -10.82
CA ARG A 77 -1.91 6.58 -10.10
C ARG A 77 -1.02 7.74 -9.71
N LEU A 78 -0.53 7.69 -8.46
CA LEU A 78 0.31 8.72 -7.87
C LEU A 78 1.66 8.09 -7.47
N PHE A 79 2.74 8.65 -8.03
CA PHE A 79 4.10 8.34 -7.61
C PHE A 79 4.54 9.38 -6.58
N LEU A 80 4.86 8.97 -5.39
CA LEU A 80 5.36 9.86 -4.33
C LEU A 80 6.86 9.67 -4.13
N LEU A 81 7.63 10.73 -4.38
CA LEU A 81 9.03 10.80 -4.01
C LEU A 81 9.15 11.36 -2.59
N TYR A 82 9.49 10.50 -1.66
CA TYR A 82 9.60 10.82 -0.24
C TYR A 82 11.06 10.99 0.16
N TRP A 83 11.47 12.22 0.51
CA TRP A 83 12.81 12.59 0.90
C TRP A 83 12.79 13.76 1.88
N GLY A 84 13.70 13.72 2.87
CA GLY A 84 13.81 14.82 3.84
C GLY A 84 12.54 15.04 4.67
N ASP A 85 11.79 13.98 4.93
CA ASP A 85 10.53 13.99 5.66
C ASP A 85 10.63 14.60 7.06
N ALA A 86 11.74 14.37 7.77
CA ALA A 86 12.01 14.98 9.06
C ALA A 86 12.03 16.53 9.01
N GLU A 87 12.26 17.11 7.83
CA GLU A 87 12.26 18.55 7.62
C GLU A 87 11.00 19.02 6.89
N SER A 88 10.57 18.34 5.82
CA SER A 88 9.47 18.82 4.98
C SER A 88 8.07 18.42 5.50
N ASP A 89 7.94 17.24 6.10
CA ASP A 89 6.69 16.67 6.61
C ASP A 89 6.94 15.81 7.87
N PRO A 90 7.44 16.39 8.97
CA PRO A 90 7.86 15.65 10.17
C PRO A 90 6.72 14.86 10.83
N GLN A 91 5.47 15.24 10.58
CA GLN A 91 4.29 14.56 11.11
C GLN A 91 3.67 13.57 10.11
N ARG A 92 4.28 13.43 8.92
CA ARG A 92 3.86 12.50 7.86
C ARG A 92 2.40 12.70 7.41
N PHE A 93 1.93 13.94 7.34
CA PHE A 93 0.55 14.22 6.92
C PHE A 93 0.27 13.84 5.49
N ILE A 94 1.24 14.01 4.57
CA ILE A 94 1.12 13.59 3.17
C ILE A 94 0.94 12.07 3.07
N GLU A 95 1.79 11.30 3.75
CA GLU A 95 1.72 9.84 3.71
C GLU A 95 0.48 9.31 4.44
N THR A 96 0.13 9.92 5.58
CA THR A 96 -1.08 9.58 6.34
C THR A 96 -2.34 9.84 5.50
N TRP A 97 -2.41 10.97 4.81
CA TRP A 97 -3.53 11.25 3.91
C TRP A 97 -3.64 10.20 2.80
N LEU A 98 -2.53 9.87 2.14
CA LEU A 98 -2.52 8.84 1.09
C LEU A 98 -2.90 7.46 1.60
N ALA A 99 -2.49 7.08 2.81
CA ALA A 99 -2.89 5.82 3.42
C ALA A 99 -4.39 5.73 3.71
N HIS A 100 -5.04 6.88 3.99
CA HIS A 100 -6.50 6.95 4.15
C HIS A 100 -7.26 7.04 2.84
N ASN A 101 -6.68 7.64 1.80
CA ASN A 101 -7.41 8.07 0.60
C ASN A 101 -6.93 7.41 -0.70
N ALA A 102 -6.01 6.45 -0.63
CA ALA A 102 -5.52 5.70 -1.78
C ALA A 102 -5.08 4.29 -1.36
N TYR A 103 -4.76 3.47 -2.35
CA TYR A 103 -4.25 2.11 -2.16
C TYR A 103 -2.77 2.07 -2.49
N LYS A 104 -1.91 1.95 -1.50
CA LYS A 104 -0.48 1.82 -1.75
C LYS A 104 -0.17 0.48 -2.41
N THR A 105 0.52 0.54 -3.54
CA THR A 105 0.84 -0.63 -4.35
C THR A 105 2.26 -1.14 -4.13
N GLY A 106 3.16 -0.27 -3.71
CA GLY A 106 4.53 -0.62 -3.41
C GLY A 106 5.38 0.58 -3.03
N ASP A 107 6.62 0.29 -2.64
CA ASP A 107 7.67 1.29 -2.49
C ASP A 107 9.06 0.70 -2.75
N ARG A 108 9.98 1.59 -3.08
CA ARG A 108 11.37 1.25 -3.34
C ARG A 108 12.30 2.39 -2.93
N TRP A 109 13.44 2.05 -2.35
CA TRP A 109 14.45 3.00 -1.94
C TRP A 109 15.54 3.18 -3.00
N TYR A 110 15.92 4.43 -3.24
CA TYR A 110 17.02 4.87 -4.11
C TYR A 110 17.92 5.79 -3.29
N GLY A 111 18.91 5.21 -2.63
CA GLY A 111 19.66 5.94 -1.62
C GLY A 111 18.75 6.33 -0.45
N ARG A 112 18.55 7.63 -0.25
CA ARG A 112 17.66 8.18 0.80
C ARG A 112 16.29 8.61 0.29
N VAL A 113 16.04 8.49 -1.02
CA VAL A 113 14.72 8.78 -1.62
C VAL A 113 13.91 7.51 -1.68
N ARG A 114 12.70 7.55 -1.15
CA ARG A 114 11.71 6.46 -1.28
C ARG A 114 10.71 6.83 -2.37
N LEU A 115 10.61 6.02 -3.40
CA LEU A 115 9.53 6.07 -4.37
C LEU A 115 8.41 5.16 -3.90
N ALA A 116 7.29 5.73 -3.48
CA ALA A 116 6.06 5.00 -3.17
C ALA A 116 5.05 5.20 -4.30
N THR A 117 4.24 4.17 -4.57
CA THR A 117 3.21 4.20 -5.61
C THR A 117 1.85 3.93 -5.00
N TYR A 118 0.85 4.73 -5.41
CA TYR A 118 -0.52 4.64 -4.94
C TYR A 118 -1.50 4.58 -6.11
N GLU A 119 -2.56 3.81 -5.97
CA GLU A 119 -3.72 3.80 -6.88
C GLU A 119 -4.85 4.58 -6.23
N ALA A 120 -5.36 5.60 -6.92
CA ALA A 120 -6.57 6.30 -6.54
C ALA A 120 -7.78 5.54 -7.11
N ALA A 121 -8.59 4.97 -6.24
CA ALA A 121 -9.77 4.19 -6.58
C ALA A 121 -10.87 4.47 -5.55
N PRO A 122 -12.14 4.10 -5.81
CA PRO A 122 -13.21 4.26 -4.84
C PRO A 122 -12.84 3.68 -3.47
N LEU A 123 -13.21 4.39 -2.40
CA LEU A 123 -12.84 4.08 -1.02
C LEU A 123 -14.05 3.57 -0.25
N PRO A 124 -14.27 2.24 -0.16
CA PRO A 124 -15.32 1.69 0.70
C PRO A 124 -15.09 2.07 2.16
N GLU A 125 -16.13 2.55 2.82
CA GLU A 125 -16.14 2.88 4.25
C GLU A 125 -16.73 1.76 5.11
N GLU A 126 -17.45 0.82 4.46
CA GLU A 126 -18.07 -0.33 5.08
C GLU A 126 -17.73 -1.62 4.31
N PRO A 127 -17.73 -2.79 4.96
CA PRO A 127 -17.55 -4.05 4.28
C PRO A 127 -18.62 -4.32 3.22
N ALA A 128 -18.22 -4.61 1.98
CA ALA A 128 -19.12 -5.14 0.96
C ALA A 128 -19.47 -6.61 1.24
N VAL A 129 -18.55 -7.32 1.88
CA VAL A 129 -18.71 -8.70 2.36
C VAL A 129 -18.40 -8.73 3.84
N ALA A 130 -19.41 -9.03 4.65
CA ALA A 130 -19.23 -9.20 6.09
C ALA A 130 -18.55 -10.55 6.39
N LEU A 131 -17.67 -10.54 7.35
CA LEU A 131 -16.99 -11.72 7.88
C LEU A 131 -17.04 -11.70 9.41
N ASP A 132 -16.77 -12.87 9.99
CA ASP A 132 -16.53 -13.03 11.42
C ASP A 132 -15.29 -13.93 11.58
N ALA A 133 -14.14 -13.38 11.26
CA ALA A 133 -12.89 -14.12 11.33
C ALA A 133 -12.00 -13.56 12.43
N HIS A 134 -11.62 -14.42 13.38
CA HIS A 134 -10.78 -14.06 14.51
C HIS A 134 -9.35 -14.51 14.27
N PHE A 135 -8.41 -13.59 14.44
CA PHE A 135 -6.97 -13.81 14.33
C PHE A 135 -6.38 -13.85 15.75
N GLY A 136 -6.09 -15.04 16.25
CA GLY A 136 -5.84 -15.25 17.66
C GLY A 136 -7.04 -14.77 18.49
N ASP A 137 -6.76 -14.31 19.72
CA ASP A 137 -7.81 -13.90 20.68
C ASP A 137 -8.13 -12.39 20.61
N ALA A 138 -7.26 -11.59 19.97
CA ALA A 138 -7.28 -10.14 20.12
C ALA A 138 -7.85 -9.38 18.90
N ILE A 139 -7.78 -9.93 17.70
CA ILE A 139 -8.10 -9.21 16.47
C ILE A 139 -9.20 -9.93 15.70
N ARG A 140 -10.17 -9.17 15.19
CA ARG A 140 -11.25 -9.66 14.33
C ARG A 140 -11.24 -8.95 13.00
N LEU A 141 -11.45 -9.69 11.92
CA LEU A 141 -11.79 -9.13 10.62
C LEU A 141 -13.32 -9.12 10.49
N ASN A 142 -13.91 -7.92 10.52
CA ASN A 142 -15.36 -7.72 10.39
C ASN A 142 -15.84 -7.89 8.94
N GLY A 143 -14.92 -7.80 7.97
CA GLY A 143 -15.24 -7.96 6.57
C GLY A 143 -14.23 -7.26 5.67
N TYR A 144 -14.53 -7.27 4.38
CA TYR A 144 -13.69 -6.67 3.37
C TYR A 144 -14.52 -6.06 2.24
N ALA A 145 -13.87 -5.24 1.42
CA ALA A 145 -14.39 -4.76 0.14
C ALA A 145 -13.32 -4.86 -0.95
N LEU A 146 -13.75 -5.25 -2.14
CA LEU A 146 -12.95 -5.23 -3.36
C LEU A 146 -13.49 -4.15 -4.29
N VAL A 147 -12.60 -3.34 -4.86
CA VAL A 147 -12.98 -2.35 -5.87
C VAL A 147 -12.67 -2.90 -7.25
N GLY A 148 -13.72 -3.12 -8.04
CA GLY A 148 -13.64 -3.80 -9.34
C GLY A 148 -14.09 -5.25 -9.27
N GLY A 149 -14.23 -5.91 -10.43
CA GLY A 149 -14.69 -7.29 -10.52
C GLY A 149 -13.86 -8.15 -11.48
N ARG A 150 -13.16 -7.50 -12.42
CA ARG A 150 -12.29 -8.13 -13.41
C ARG A 150 -11.03 -7.30 -13.55
N PHE A 151 -9.89 -7.99 -13.59
CA PHE A 151 -8.58 -7.36 -13.66
C PHE A 151 -7.80 -7.93 -14.83
N ALA A 152 -6.93 -7.13 -15.42
CA ALA A 152 -5.96 -7.58 -16.41
C ALA A 152 -4.57 -7.71 -15.76
N PRO A 153 -3.64 -8.46 -16.37
CA PRO A 153 -2.23 -8.41 -16.00
C PRO A 153 -1.72 -6.97 -15.98
N GLY A 154 -0.93 -6.61 -14.97
CA GLY A 154 -0.44 -5.24 -14.76
C GLY A 154 -1.43 -4.29 -14.08
N ASP A 155 -2.66 -4.70 -13.81
CA ASP A 155 -3.60 -3.90 -13.01
C ASP A 155 -3.25 -3.94 -11.52
N VAL A 156 -3.88 -3.04 -10.79
CA VAL A 156 -3.89 -3.04 -9.31
C VAL A 156 -5.23 -3.61 -8.84
N LEU A 157 -5.17 -4.54 -7.89
CA LEU A 157 -6.33 -5.08 -7.17
C LEU A 157 -6.47 -4.32 -5.84
N PRO A 158 -7.41 -3.37 -5.71
CA PRO A 158 -7.63 -2.63 -4.47
C PRO A 158 -8.48 -3.45 -3.49
N VAL A 159 -7.94 -3.68 -2.30
CA VAL A 159 -8.56 -4.43 -1.21
C VAL A 159 -8.65 -3.55 0.02
N THR A 160 -9.83 -3.46 0.63
CA THR A 160 -10.02 -2.82 1.93
C THR A 160 -10.41 -3.87 2.95
N LEU A 161 -9.68 -3.94 4.07
CA LEU A 161 -9.96 -4.82 5.21
C LEU A 161 -10.46 -3.98 6.38
N PHE A 162 -11.47 -4.49 7.10
CA PHE A 162 -12.07 -3.81 8.24
C PHE A 162 -11.80 -4.61 9.51
N TRP A 163 -10.75 -4.21 10.21
CA TRP A 163 -10.29 -4.85 11.44
C TRP A 163 -11.00 -4.27 12.67
N GLU A 164 -11.12 -5.07 13.71
CA GLU A 164 -11.55 -4.65 15.04
C GLU A 164 -10.61 -5.25 16.09
N ALA A 165 -10.11 -4.41 16.98
CA ALA A 165 -9.41 -4.88 18.17
C ALA A 165 -10.45 -5.33 19.21
N ARG A 166 -10.48 -6.62 19.55
CA ARG A 166 -11.41 -7.18 20.55
C ARG A 166 -10.92 -6.96 21.97
N THR A 167 -9.60 -6.98 22.12
CA THR A 167 -8.89 -6.74 23.39
C THR A 167 -7.67 -5.88 23.11
N THR A 168 -6.88 -5.57 24.11
CA THR A 168 -5.56 -4.94 23.92
C THR A 168 -4.67 -5.86 23.11
N VAL A 169 -4.11 -5.34 22.02
CA VAL A 169 -3.16 -6.06 21.18
C VAL A 169 -1.75 -5.74 21.69
N ALA A 170 -1.06 -6.74 22.22
CA ALA A 170 0.25 -6.55 22.86
C ALA A 170 1.43 -6.57 21.88
N GLU A 171 1.21 -7.05 20.67
CA GLU A 171 2.26 -7.33 19.70
C GLU A 171 2.02 -6.61 18.37
N ARG A 172 3.12 -6.36 17.66
CA ARG A 172 3.04 -5.85 16.30
C ARG A 172 2.87 -7.00 15.32
N TYR A 173 1.87 -6.84 14.45
CA TYR A 173 1.57 -7.83 13.41
C TYR A 173 1.63 -7.19 12.03
N LYS A 174 2.11 -7.98 11.07
CA LYS A 174 1.94 -7.72 9.66
C LYS A 174 0.71 -8.45 9.14
N VAL A 175 0.05 -7.82 8.19
CA VAL A 175 -1.00 -8.43 7.38
C VAL A 175 -0.40 -8.79 6.03
N THR A 176 -0.64 -10.00 5.57
CA THR A 176 -0.35 -10.41 4.21
C THR A 176 -1.66 -10.67 3.47
N VAL A 177 -1.88 -9.96 2.37
CA VAL A 177 -2.99 -10.19 1.45
C VAL A 177 -2.42 -10.84 0.20
N GLN A 178 -2.85 -12.07 -0.08
CA GLN A 178 -2.26 -12.92 -1.11
C GLN A 178 -3.29 -13.34 -2.16
N LEU A 179 -2.87 -13.35 -3.40
CA LEU A 179 -3.61 -13.90 -4.53
C LEU A 179 -2.98 -15.26 -4.88
N LEU A 180 -3.77 -16.32 -4.75
CA LEU A 180 -3.33 -17.69 -4.98
C LEU A 180 -3.97 -18.24 -6.26
N ASP A 181 -3.20 -18.96 -7.05
CA ASP A 181 -3.68 -19.66 -8.25
C ASP A 181 -4.52 -20.91 -7.91
N GLY A 182 -5.01 -21.62 -8.92
CA GLY A 182 -5.82 -22.83 -8.74
C GLY A 182 -5.06 -24.02 -8.12
N ALA A 183 -3.73 -23.97 -8.05
CA ALA A 183 -2.87 -24.94 -7.36
C ALA A 183 -2.48 -24.47 -5.94
N GLY A 184 -2.98 -23.32 -5.50
CA GLY A 184 -2.63 -22.70 -4.22
C GLY A 184 -1.26 -22.03 -4.19
N GLN A 185 -0.65 -21.78 -5.36
CA GLN A 185 0.63 -21.11 -5.44
C GLN A 185 0.44 -19.59 -5.41
N LEU A 186 1.39 -18.90 -4.80
CA LEU A 186 1.38 -17.44 -4.70
C LEU A 186 1.57 -16.81 -6.08
N ALA A 187 0.60 -16.01 -6.51
CA ALA A 187 0.62 -15.26 -7.77
C ALA A 187 0.96 -13.78 -7.57
N ALA A 188 0.40 -13.15 -6.54
CA ALA A 188 0.69 -11.78 -6.13
C ALA A 188 0.43 -11.60 -4.65
N GLN A 189 1.06 -10.61 -4.03
CA GLN A 189 0.80 -10.28 -2.63
C GLN A 189 1.13 -8.83 -2.28
N ARG A 190 0.51 -8.35 -1.22
CA ARG A 190 0.95 -7.20 -0.45
C ARG A 190 1.13 -7.62 1.01
N ASP A 191 2.28 -7.29 1.58
CA ASP A 191 2.71 -7.70 2.91
C ASP A 191 3.25 -6.49 3.67
N THR A 192 2.53 -6.03 4.68
CA THR A 192 2.90 -4.84 5.44
C THR A 192 2.20 -4.81 6.80
N GLU A 193 2.66 -3.96 7.72
CA GLU A 193 1.88 -3.61 8.89
C GLU A 193 0.68 -2.73 8.47
N PRO A 194 -0.45 -2.75 9.19
CA PRO A 194 -1.62 -1.95 8.86
C PRO A 194 -1.30 -0.47 8.58
N GLY A 195 -1.95 0.10 7.56
CA GLY A 195 -1.68 1.45 7.10
C GLY A 195 -0.24 1.66 6.62
N ASP A 196 0.44 0.60 6.15
CA ASP A 196 1.85 0.63 5.77
C ASP A 196 2.79 1.06 6.94
N GLY A 197 2.47 0.63 8.16
CA GLY A 197 3.21 0.95 9.37
C GLY A 197 2.81 2.27 10.01
N LEU A 198 1.68 2.86 9.62
CA LEU A 198 1.11 4.03 10.26
C LEU A 198 0.16 3.66 11.41
N TRP A 199 -0.49 2.49 11.35
CA TRP A 199 -1.46 2.02 12.33
C TRP A 199 -1.00 0.72 12.98
N LEU A 200 0.04 0.85 13.81
CA LEU A 200 0.67 -0.29 14.46
C LEU A 200 -0.33 -1.03 15.37
N THR A 201 -0.41 -2.36 15.26
CA THR A 201 -1.41 -3.14 15.98
C THR A 201 -1.28 -3.06 17.50
N ASP A 202 -0.08 -2.86 18.04
CA ASP A 202 0.18 -2.68 19.49
C ASP A 202 -0.31 -1.33 20.04
N THR A 203 -0.78 -0.43 19.15
CA THR A 203 -1.44 0.82 19.54
C THR A 203 -2.97 0.74 19.48
N TRP A 204 -3.54 -0.39 19.06
CA TRP A 204 -4.98 -0.54 18.95
C TRP A 204 -5.62 -0.73 20.32
N TRP A 205 -6.76 -0.09 20.56
CA TRP A 205 -7.53 -0.23 21.81
C TRP A 205 -8.79 -1.07 21.59
N PRO A 206 -9.31 -1.74 22.65
CA PRO A 206 -10.51 -2.55 22.56
C PRO A 206 -11.71 -1.79 21.95
N GLY A 207 -12.35 -2.38 20.96
CA GLY A 207 -13.47 -1.79 20.22
C GLY A 207 -13.05 -0.85 19.07
N GLN A 208 -11.76 -0.59 18.88
CA GLN A 208 -11.31 0.20 17.75
C GLN A 208 -11.53 -0.55 16.44
N VAL A 209 -12.15 0.13 15.48
CA VAL A 209 -12.24 -0.31 14.09
C VAL A 209 -11.15 0.37 13.28
N VAL A 210 -10.41 -0.41 12.49
CA VAL A 210 -9.32 0.06 11.63
C VAL A 210 -9.63 -0.32 10.19
N THR A 211 -9.74 0.68 9.33
CA THR A 211 -9.89 0.50 7.87
C THR A 211 -8.52 0.49 7.24
N ASP A 212 -8.15 -0.64 6.64
CA ASP A 212 -6.81 -0.90 6.15
C ASP A 212 -6.84 -1.22 4.64
N ARG A 213 -6.04 -0.50 3.84
CA ARG A 213 -6.13 -0.51 2.38
C ARG A 213 -4.87 -1.05 1.73
N TYR A 214 -5.06 -2.00 0.83
CA TYR A 214 -4.00 -2.71 0.11
C TYR A 214 -4.19 -2.58 -1.39
N GLY A 215 -3.18 -2.09 -2.10
CA GLY A 215 -3.09 -2.17 -3.55
C GLY A 215 -2.19 -3.36 -3.93
N ILE A 216 -2.75 -4.42 -4.47
CA ILE A 216 -1.97 -5.57 -4.92
C ILE A 216 -1.66 -5.38 -6.39
N SER A 217 -0.38 -5.13 -6.73
CA SER A 217 0.07 -5.06 -8.11
C SER A 217 0.06 -6.46 -8.72
N LEU A 218 -0.72 -6.65 -9.77
CA LEU A 218 -0.74 -7.89 -10.52
C LEU A 218 0.46 -7.92 -11.49
N PRO A 219 1.20 -9.05 -11.58
CA PRO A 219 2.28 -9.18 -12.56
C PRO A 219 1.79 -8.94 -14.00
N ASP A 220 2.63 -8.34 -14.84
CA ASP A 220 2.30 -8.09 -16.27
C ASP A 220 2.13 -9.39 -17.06
N ASP A 221 2.71 -10.48 -16.59
CA ASP A 221 2.65 -11.82 -17.18
C ASP A 221 1.68 -12.77 -16.46
N LEU A 222 0.83 -12.23 -15.56
CA LEU A 222 -0.13 -13.04 -14.80
C LEU A 222 -1.12 -13.73 -15.74
N PRO A 223 -1.20 -15.08 -15.76
CA PRO A 223 -2.12 -15.79 -16.65
C PRO A 223 -3.59 -15.45 -16.36
N PRO A 224 -4.44 -15.29 -17.39
CA PRO A 224 -5.87 -15.20 -17.19
C PRO A 224 -6.42 -16.42 -16.48
N GLY A 225 -7.34 -16.22 -15.54
CA GLY A 225 -7.90 -17.32 -14.74
C GLY A 225 -8.61 -16.85 -13.49
N ARG A 226 -8.99 -17.80 -12.65
CA ARG A 226 -9.57 -17.55 -11.33
C ARG A 226 -8.51 -17.74 -10.26
N TYR A 227 -8.44 -16.79 -9.36
CA TYR A 227 -7.50 -16.75 -8.25
C TYR A 227 -8.27 -16.62 -6.93
N THR A 228 -7.74 -17.22 -5.89
CA THR A 228 -8.31 -17.08 -4.54
C THR A 228 -7.57 -15.97 -3.81
N LEU A 229 -8.31 -14.98 -3.32
CA LEU A 229 -7.77 -13.94 -2.46
C LEU A 229 -7.87 -14.38 -1.00
N VAL A 230 -6.77 -14.25 -0.27
CA VAL A 230 -6.70 -14.62 1.14
C VAL A 230 -6.02 -13.53 1.96
N ALA A 231 -6.35 -13.46 3.26
CA ALA A 231 -5.66 -12.62 4.23
C ALA A 231 -5.14 -13.46 5.39
N ALA A 232 -3.93 -13.17 5.83
CA ALA A 232 -3.32 -13.74 7.01
C ALA A 232 -2.59 -12.67 7.82
N MET A 233 -2.29 -12.98 9.07
CA MET A 233 -1.59 -12.09 9.98
C MET A 233 -0.48 -12.84 10.69
N TYR A 234 0.69 -12.22 10.88
CA TYR A 234 1.84 -12.83 11.55
C TYR A 234 2.65 -11.78 12.33
N ARG A 235 3.36 -12.21 13.38
CA ARG A 235 4.14 -11.32 14.23
C ARG A 235 5.30 -10.68 13.46
N VAL A 236 5.54 -9.39 13.70
CA VAL A 236 6.73 -8.69 13.19
C VAL A 236 8.00 -9.35 13.73
N GLY A 237 8.93 -9.69 12.84
CA GLY A 237 10.16 -10.41 13.18
C GLY A 237 10.02 -11.93 13.30
N GLY A 238 8.80 -12.46 13.07
CA GLY A 238 8.50 -13.89 12.98
C GLY A 238 7.98 -14.31 11.62
N CYS A 239 7.76 -15.61 11.43
CA CYS A 239 7.12 -16.17 10.24
C CYS A 239 5.84 -16.93 10.59
N GLU A 240 5.54 -17.10 11.88
CA GLU A 240 4.39 -17.85 12.35
C GLU A 240 3.12 -17.02 12.21
N ARG A 241 2.17 -17.52 11.44
CA ARG A 241 0.87 -16.90 11.26
C ARG A 241 -0.01 -17.11 12.47
N LEU A 242 -0.88 -16.14 12.76
CA LEU A 242 -1.90 -16.31 13.78
C LEU A 242 -2.92 -17.37 13.33
N PRO A 243 -3.38 -18.22 14.27
CA PRO A 243 -4.50 -19.11 14.00
C PRO A 243 -5.75 -18.28 13.73
N VAL A 244 -6.56 -18.76 12.77
CA VAL A 244 -7.82 -18.13 12.38
C VAL A 244 -8.97 -19.04 12.76
N THR A 245 -10.04 -18.46 13.38
CA THR A 245 -11.33 -19.11 13.57
C THR A 245 -12.41 -18.32 12.85
N CYS A 246 -13.38 -19.01 12.24
CA CYS A 246 -14.54 -18.43 11.62
C CYS A 246 -15.78 -19.06 12.22
N ALA A 247 -16.73 -18.25 12.69
CA ALA A 247 -17.93 -18.74 13.40
C ALA A 247 -17.59 -19.79 14.51
N ASP A 248 -16.57 -19.50 15.29
CA ASP A 248 -16.02 -20.34 16.39
C ASP A 248 -15.41 -21.68 15.94
N GLU A 249 -15.28 -21.94 14.63
CA GLU A 249 -14.63 -23.15 14.10
C GLU A 249 -13.21 -22.82 13.58
N PRO A 250 -12.21 -23.70 13.80
CA PRO A 250 -10.87 -23.49 13.26
C PRO A 250 -10.86 -23.41 11.74
N ALA A 251 -10.28 -22.34 11.19
CA ALA A 251 -10.18 -22.11 9.74
C ALA A 251 -8.74 -22.23 9.20
N GLY A 252 -7.76 -22.48 10.05
CA GLY A 252 -6.35 -22.59 9.69
C GLY A 252 -5.54 -21.36 10.10
N ASP A 253 -4.70 -20.84 9.19
CA ASP A 253 -3.81 -19.71 9.44
C ASP A 253 -4.02 -18.54 8.45
N TYR A 254 -5.11 -18.58 7.70
CA TYR A 254 -5.59 -17.51 6.83
C TYR A 254 -7.11 -17.57 6.68
N VAL A 255 -7.71 -16.47 6.22
CA VAL A 255 -9.12 -16.39 5.84
C VAL A 255 -9.24 -16.18 4.33
N SER A 256 -10.19 -16.88 3.70
CA SER A 256 -10.52 -16.63 2.29
C SER A 256 -11.41 -15.39 2.15
N LEU A 257 -11.00 -14.46 1.28
CA LEU A 257 -11.73 -13.25 0.92
C LEU A 257 -12.53 -13.41 -0.39
N GLY A 258 -12.53 -14.64 -0.98
CA GLY A 258 -13.27 -14.92 -2.21
C GLY A 258 -12.39 -15.08 -3.43
N GLN A 259 -13.03 -15.03 -4.60
CA GLN A 259 -12.38 -15.25 -5.88
C GLN A 259 -12.24 -13.98 -6.70
N VAL A 260 -11.11 -13.85 -7.39
CA VAL A 260 -10.79 -12.76 -8.32
C VAL A 260 -10.64 -13.34 -9.72
N GLU A 261 -11.25 -12.71 -10.72
CA GLU A 261 -11.12 -13.10 -12.13
C GLU A 261 -10.07 -12.21 -12.81
N VAL A 262 -9.03 -12.83 -13.35
CA VAL A 262 -8.05 -12.17 -14.23
C VAL A 262 -8.42 -12.48 -15.67
N VAL A 263 -8.62 -11.45 -16.48
CA VAL A 263 -9.00 -11.54 -17.90
C VAL A 263 -7.81 -11.18 -18.79
N PRO A 264 -7.78 -11.60 -20.07
CA PRO A 264 -6.74 -11.16 -21.00
C PRO A 264 -6.71 -9.64 -21.13
N SER A 265 -5.52 -9.06 -21.31
CA SER A 265 -5.37 -7.66 -21.68
C SER A 265 -6.06 -7.40 -23.02
N GLN A 266 -6.81 -6.31 -23.14
CA GLN A 266 -7.49 -5.92 -24.38
C GLN A 266 -6.51 -5.30 -25.36
#